data_90067d166a8d89cc9a2d7887cae7c0e3
#
_entry.id   90067d166a8d89cc9a2d7887cae7c0e3
#
_cell.length_a   1.000
_cell.length_b   1.000
_cell.length_c   1.000
_cell.angle_alpha   90.00
_cell.angle_beta   90.00
_cell.angle_gamma   90.00
#
_symmetry.space_group_name_H-M   'P 1'
#
loop_
_entity.id
_entity.type
_entity.pdbx_description
1 polymer ?
#
loop_
_entity_poly.entity_id
_entity_poly.type
_entity_poly.pdbx_seq_one_letter_code
_entity_poly.pdbx_strand_id
1 'polypeptide(L)'
;DYDKEALHEFDVQHGMDGMSKVRALLDVLPLLRRYEGRTIVIKYGGSALDAASTDTILEDAAALQSVGVRVVLVNGGGKEISALLERLNVESHFENGYRVTDEAALDAAEMALSARVNKAIVAALDRIGARACGLSGRDGGLITARQRDKALGLVGSITKVDPRELRTCLLYTSD
;
A
#
# COMPACT_ATOMS: atom_id res chain seq x y z
N ASP A 1 -4.05 -38.09 -0.87
CA ASP A 1 -2.60 -38.35 -0.88
C ASP A 1 -1.90 -37.00 -0.94
N TYR A 2 -1.24 -36.66 0.15
CA TYR A 2 -0.38 -35.47 0.17
C TYR A 2 0.89 -35.80 -0.62
N ASP A 3 1.28 -34.90 -1.52
CA ASP A 3 2.51 -35.02 -2.28
C ASP A 3 3.72 -34.94 -1.32
N LYS A 4 4.28 -36.09 -1.05
CA LYS A 4 5.41 -36.23 -0.12
C LYS A 4 6.70 -35.59 -0.63
N GLU A 5 6.85 -35.45 -1.97
CA GLU A 5 8.00 -34.79 -2.57
C GLU A 5 7.93 -33.28 -2.39
N ALA A 6 6.76 -32.67 -2.60
CA ALA A 6 6.55 -31.22 -2.35
C ALA A 6 6.75 -30.86 -0.88
N LEU A 7 6.32 -31.72 0.06
CA LEU A 7 6.56 -31.52 1.50
C LEU A 7 8.05 -31.61 1.85
N HIS A 8 8.79 -32.54 1.24
CA HIS A 8 10.22 -32.73 1.50
C HIS A 8 11.04 -31.54 0.95
N GLU A 9 10.71 -31.05 -0.24
CA GLU A 9 11.35 -29.88 -0.85
C GLU A 9 11.12 -28.63 -0.02
N PHE A 10 9.92 -28.46 0.55
CA PHE A 10 9.57 -27.38 1.44
C PHE A 10 10.35 -27.45 2.78
N ASP A 11 10.60 -28.65 3.31
CA ASP A 11 11.35 -28.87 4.56
C ASP A 11 12.83 -28.49 4.42
N VAL A 12 13.45 -28.82 3.29
CA VAL A 12 14.86 -28.49 3.01
C VAL A 12 15.09 -26.97 2.95
N GLN A 13 14.13 -26.22 2.44
CA GLN A 13 14.25 -24.76 2.33
C GLN A 13 14.09 -23.99 3.64
N HIS A 14 13.37 -24.54 4.64
CA HIS A 14 12.95 -23.77 5.81
C HIS A 14 13.41 -24.31 7.17
N GLY A 15 14.16 -25.40 7.21
CA GLY A 15 14.81 -25.91 8.46
C GLY A 15 13.87 -26.34 9.60
N MET A 16 12.58 -26.52 9.33
CA MET A 16 11.59 -27.05 10.28
C MET A 16 11.04 -28.39 9.78
N ASP A 17 10.72 -29.31 10.70
CA ASP A 17 10.02 -30.53 10.39
C ASP A 17 8.63 -30.26 9.78
N GLY A 18 8.27 -30.92 8.67
CA GLY A 18 7.02 -30.72 7.93
C GLY A 18 5.77 -30.80 8.78
N MET A 19 5.76 -31.71 9.77
CA MET A 19 4.65 -31.85 10.73
C MET A 19 4.49 -30.62 11.63
N SER A 20 5.58 -29.98 12.03
CA SER A 20 5.54 -28.75 12.82
C SER A 20 4.96 -27.58 12.04
N LYS A 21 5.26 -27.49 10.73
CA LYS A 21 4.69 -26.46 9.84
C LYS A 21 3.21 -26.66 9.59
N VAL A 22 2.80 -27.89 9.31
CA VAL A 22 1.37 -28.25 9.16
C VAL A 22 0.59 -27.89 10.44
N ARG A 23 1.15 -28.21 11.61
CA ARG A 23 0.53 -27.89 12.88
C ARG A 23 0.40 -26.38 13.10
N ALA A 24 1.47 -25.61 12.85
CA ALA A 24 1.44 -24.15 12.92
C ALA A 24 0.40 -23.55 11.96
N LEU A 25 0.31 -24.07 10.72
CA LEU A 25 -0.71 -23.65 9.76
C LEU A 25 -2.13 -23.94 10.28
N LEU A 26 -2.38 -25.13 10.79
CA LEU A 26 -3.69 -25.52 11.34
C LEU A 26 -4.09 -24.66 12.55
N ASP A 27 -3.15 -24.25 13.37
CA ASP A 27 -3.40 -23.35 14.51
C ASP A 27 -3.72 -21.92 14.07
N VAL A 28 -3.18 -21.45 12.94
CA VAL A 28 -3.40 -20.09 12.41
C VAL A 28 -4.66 -20.02 11.54
N LEU A 29 -5.04 -21.07 10.81
CA LEU A 29 -6.20 -21.09 9.93
C LEU A 29 -7.51 -20.56 10.57
N PRO A 30 -7.89 -20.92 11.79
CA PRO A 30 -9.11 -20.39 12.44
C PRO A 30 -9.02 -18.88 12.68
N LEU A 31 -7.81 -18.34 12.90
CA LEU A 31 -7.60 -16.90 13.07
C LEU A 31 -7.78 -16.19 11.72
N LEU A 32 -7.20 -16.71 10.65
CA LEU A 32 -7.33 -16.15 9.31
C LEU A 32 -8.80 -16.12 8.84
N ARG A 33 -9.56 -17.16 9.08
CA ARG A 33 -11.00 -17.23 8.77
C ARG A 33 -11.82 -16.12 9.45
N ARG A 34 -11.40 -15.62 10.60
CA ARG A 34 -12.08 -14.51 11.29
C ARG A 34 -11.95 -13.19 10.54
N TYR A 35 -10.94 -13.07 9.67
CA TYR A 35 -10.66 -11.88 8.86
C TYR A 35 -11.12 -12.01 7.40
N GLU A 36 -11.58 -13.20 6.99
CA GLU A 36 -12.16 -13.41 5.66
C GLU A 36 -13.28 -12.39 5.40
N GLY A 37 -13.24 -11.73 4.25
CA GLY A 37 -14.16 -10.65 3.88
C GLY A 37 -14.05 -9.37 4.70
N ARG A 38 -13.13 -9.30 5.68
CA ARG A 38 -12.85 -8.05 6.41
C ARG A 38 -11.91 -7.17 5.60
N THR A 39 -12.01 -5.87 5.81
CA THR A 39 -11.09 -4.90 5.21
C THR A 39 -10.05 -4.50 6.24
N ILE A 40 -8.78 -4.67 5.88
CA ILE A 40 -7.62 -4.22 6.67
C ILE A 40 -6.96 -3.06 5.93
N VAL A 41 -6.71 -1.96 6.64
CA VAL A 41 -5.99 -0.81 6.10
C VAL A 41 -4.57 -0.82 6.66
N ILE A 42 -3.58 -0.94 5.77
CA ILE A 42 -2.16 -0.92 6.10
C ILE A 42 -1.58 0.39 5.60
N LYS A 43 -1.19 1.28 6.51
CA LYS A 43 -0.48 2.49 6.17
C LYS A 43 1.02 2.19 6.22
N TYR A 44 1.69 2.31 5.08
CA TYR A 44 3.11 2.14 5.00
C TYR A 44 3.79 3.32 4.29
N GLY A 45 5.06 3.50 4.55
CA GLY A 45 5.82 4.62 4.04
C GLY A 45 6.38 5.49 5.16
N GLY A 46 7.33 6.33 4.82
CA GLY A 46 8.08 7.19 5.72
C GLY A 46 9.58 6.94 5.62
N SER A 47 10.36 7.55 6.50
CA SER A 47 11.83 7.46 6.48
C SER A 47 12.39 6.11 6.91
N ALA A 48 11.55 5.23 7.45
CA ALA A 48 11.95 3.96 8.05
C ALA A 48 11.91 2.77 7.08
N LEU A 49 11.33 2.91 5.87
CA LEU A 49 11.24 1.81 4.93
C LEU A 49 12.37 1.89 3.89
N ASP A 50 13.24 0.91 3.93
CA ASP A 50 14.12 0.55 2.82
C ASP A 50 13.38 -0.34 1.80
N ALA A 51 14.05 -0.69 0.70
CA ALA A 51 13.45 -1.53 -0.34
C ALA A 51 13.04 -2.92 0.19
N ALA A 52 13.87 -3.54 1.03
CA ALA A 52 13.61 -4.88 1.58
C ALA A 52 12.38 -4.90 2.49
N SER A 53 12.22 -3.89 3.36
CA SER A 53 11.03 -3.77 4.22
C SER A 53 9.75 -3.52 3.40
N THR A 54 9.86 -2.81 2.28
CA THR A 54 8.74 -2.58 1.36
C THR A 54 8.30 -3.89 0.72
N ASP A 55 9.23 -4.70 0.21
CA ASP A 55 8.92 -5.98 -0.44
C ASP A 55 8.22 -6.94 0.55
N THR A 56 8.70 -7.04 1.79
CA THR A 56 8.07 -7.85 2.83
C THR A 56 6.62 -7.43 3.13
N ILE A 57 6.34 -6.13 3.21
CA ILE A 57 4.97 -5.63 3.44
C ILE A 57 4.05 -5.96 2.26
N LEU A 58 4.56 -5.92 1.04
CA LEU A 58 3.77 -6.28 -0.15
C LEU A 58 3.50 -7.79 -0.20
N GLU A 59 4.47 -8.62 0.18
CA GLU A 59 4.29 -10.07 0.33
C GLU A 59 3.25 -10.40 1.40
N ASP A 60 3.31 -9.76 2.56
CA ASP A 60 2.32 -9.91 3.63
C ASP A 60 0.91 -9.50 3.17
N ALA A 61 0.81 -8.39 2.43
CA ALA A 61 -0.46 -7.92 1.88
C ALA A 61 -1.04 -8.92 0.86
N ALA A 62 -0.20 -9.49 0.00
CA ALA A 62 -0.57 -10.53 -0.95
C ALA A 62 -1.02 -11.81 -0.25
N ALA A 63 -0.32 -12.24 0.80
CA ALA A 63 -0.68 -13.39 1.63
C ALA A 63 -2.04 -13.19 2.31
N LEU A 64 -2.31 -12.01 2.87
CA LEU A 64 -3.62 -11.68 3.43
C LEU A 64 -4.73 -11.71 2.37
N GLN A 65 -4.47 -11.19 1.16
CA GLN A 65 -5.43 -11.24 0.06
C GLN A 65 -5.74 -12.68 -0.34
N SER A 66 -4.72 -13.57 -0.41
CA SER A 66 -4.89 -14.97 -0.80
C SER A 66 -5.78 -15.78 0.14
N VAL A 67 -5.98 -15.32 1.39
CA VAL A 67 -6.88 -15.94 2.38
C VAL A 67 -8.22 -15.18 2.53
N GLY A 68 -8.57 -14.35 1.53
CA GLY A 68 -9.87 -13.68 1.47
C GLY A 68 -9.97 -12.39 2.28
N VAL A 69 -8.86 -11.83 2.76
CA VAL A 69 -8.86 -10.51 3.41
C VAL A 69 -8.79 -9.41 2.34
N ARG A 70 -9.63 -8.39 2.47
CA ARG A 70 -9.57 -7.20 1.62
C ARG A 70 -8.51 -6.24 2.15
N VAL A 71 -7.44 -6.02 1.39
CA VAL A 71 -6.32 -5.18 1.83
C VAL A 71 -6.36 -3.82 1.15
N VAL A 72 -6.24 -2.75 1.94
CA VAL A 72 -6.07 -1.38 1.46
C VAL A 72 -4.69 -0.89 1.91
N LEU A 73 -3.79 -0.71 0.96
CA LEU A 73 -2.48 -0.12 1.22
C LEU A 73 -2.54 1.39 1.07
N VAL A 74 -2.10 2.12 2.10
CA VAL A 74 -2.00 3.58 2.07
C VAL A 74 -0.53 3.96 2.10
N ASN A 75 -0.02 4.46 0.98
CA ASN A 75 1.38 4.86 0.85
C ASN A 75 1.60 6.36 1.03
N GLY A 76 2.73 6.72 1.61
CA GLY A 76 3.31 8.04 1.52
C GLY A 76 4.35 8.12 0.40
N GLY A 77 5.12 9.20 0.35
CA GLY A 77 6.16 9.39 -0.67
C GLY A 77 6.86 10.74 -0.55
N GLY A 78 7.10 11.19 0.69
CA GLY A 78 7.75 12.49 0.92
C GLY A 78 9.15 12.59 0.32
N LYS A 79 9.92 11.50 0.34
CA LYS A 79 11.26 11.43 -0.27
C LYS A 79 11.17 11.51 -1.80
N GLU A 80 10.21 10.79 -2.39
CA GLU A 80 9.97 10.75 -3.83
C GLU A 80 9.51 12.11 -4.35
N ILE A 81 8.67 12.82 -3.58
CA ILE A 81 8.28 14.20 -3.89
C ILE A 81 9.50 15.11 -3.86
N SER A 82 10.32 15.05 -2.79
CA SER A 82 11.51 15.88 -2.66
C SER A 82 12.51 15.64 -3.80
N ALA A 83 12.77 14.37 -4.13
CA ALA A 83 13.65 14.01 -5.22
C ALA A 83 13.13 14.49 -6.60
N LEU A 84 11.82 14.50 -6.79
CA LEU A 84 11.24 15.00 -8.04
C LEU A 84 11.31 16.53 -8.12
N LEU A 85 11.03 17.26 -7.04
CA LEU A 85 11.15 18.70 -6.96
C LEU A 85 12.58 19.17 -7.24
N GLU A 86 13.59 18.49 -6.65
CA GLU A 86 15.00 18.76 -6.91
C GLU A 86 15.34 18.58 -8.41
N ARG A 87 14.89 17.49 -9.03
CA ARG A 87 15.10 17.25 -10.46
C ARG A 87 14.43 18.28 -11.38
N LEU A 88 13.32 18.87 -10.93
CA LEU A 88 12.58 19.89 -11.64
C LEU A 88 13.09 21.31 -11.32
N ASN A 89 14.11 21.44 -10.44
CA ASN A 89 14.60 22.71 -9.90
C ASN A 89 13.49 23.57 -9.27
N VAL A 90 12.53 22.92 -8.59
CA VAL A 90 11.48 23.60 -7.84
C VAL A 90 11.88 23.65 -6.37
N GLU A 91 11.96 24.86 -5.84
CA GLU A 91 12.26 25.05 -4.42
C GLU A 91 11.14 24.51 -3.52
N SER A 92 11.50 23.95 -2.39
CA SER A 92 10.56 23.39 -1.44
C SER A 92 11.03 23.58 -0.02
N HIS A 93 10.13 24.04 0.83
CA HIS A 93 10.38 24.20 2.27
C HIS A 93 9.20 23.67 3.10
N PHE A 94 9.44 23.52 4.40
CA PHE A 94 8.44 23.00 5.33
C PHE A 94 8.17 24.05 6.41
N GLU A 95 6.90 24.20 6.75
CA GLU A 95 6.43 24.98 7.91
C GLU A 95 5.58 24.09 8.80
N ASN A 96 5.93 24.02 10.08
CA ASN A 96 5.23 23.22 11.09
C ASN A 96 4.97 21.76 10.67
N GLY A 97 5.93 21.15 9.92
CA GLY A 97 5.83 19.77 9.42
C GLY A 97 5.01 19.61 8.14
N TYR A 98 4.45 20.68 7.59
CA TYR A 98 3.75 20.68 6.30
C TYR A 98 4.66 21.25 5.21
N ARG A 99 4.67 20.62 4.05
CA ARG A 99 5.34 21.19 2.87
C ARG A 99 4.53 22.39 2.38
N VAL A 100 5.13 23.54 2.32
CA VAL A 100 4.51 24.69 1.63
C VAL A 100 4.40 24.33 0.16
N THR A 101 3.18 24.36 -0.38
CA THR A 101 2.85 23.74 -1.66
C THR A 101 2.19 24.76 -2.56
N ASP A 102 2.94 25.26 -3.54
CA ASP A 102 2.42 26.02 -4.68
C ASP A 102 1.93 25.07 -5.79
N GLU A 103 1.54 25.58 -6.94
CA GLU A 103 1.06 24.79 -8.08
C GLU A 103 2.14 23.83 -8.59
N ALA A 104 3.38 24.28 -8.73
CA ALA A 104 4.48 23.46 -9.22
C ALA A 104 4.81 22.31 -8.23
N ALA A 105 4.80 22.61 -6.93
CA ALA A 105 5.00 21.61 -5.90
C ALA A 105 3.83 20.60 -5.82
N LEU A 106 2.59 21.05 -6.07
CA LEU A 106 1.41 20.19 -6.15
C LEU A 106 1.50 19.24 -7.34
N ASP A 107 1.84 19.73 -8.52
CA ASP A 107 2.02 18.91 -9.72
C ASP A 107 3.11 17.85 -9.51
N ALA A 108 4.25 18.24 -8.94
CA ALA A 108 5.32 17.31 -8.61
C ALA A 108 4.87 16.26 -7.59
N ALA A 109 4.10 16.66 -6.57
CA ALA A 109 3.57 15.73 -5.57
C ALA A 109 2.60 14.72 -6.20
N GLU A 110 1.71 15.18 -7.08
CA GLU A 110 0.77 14.31 -7.80
C GLU A 110 1.50 13.34 -8.73
N MET A 111 2.47 13.82 -9.52
CA MET A 111 3.30 12.96 -10.37
C MET A 111 4.09 11.92 -9.56
N ALA A 112 4.69 12.32 -8.43
CA ALA A 112 5.46 11.41 -7.60
C ALA A 112 4.56 10.34 -6.96
N LEU A 113 3.45 10.74 -6.35
CA LEU A 113 2.60 9.82 -5.58
C LEU A 113 1.73 8.96 -6.47
N SER A 114 0.99 9.57 -7.41
CA SER A 114 -0.04 8.87 -8.19
C SER A 114 0.54 8.15 -9.40
N ALA A 115 1.54 8.73 -10.09
CA ALA A 115 2.09 8.12 -11.29
C ALA A 115 3.28 7.18 -10.99
N ARG A 116 4.19 7.54 -10.07
CA ARG A 116 5.39 6.74 -9.82
C ARG A 116 5.20 5.75 -8.67
N VAL A 117 4.96 6.24 -7.46
CA VAL A 117 4.91 5.39 -6.26
C VAL A 117 3.73 4.43 -6.34
N ASN A 118 2.53 4.95 -6.57
CA ASN A 118 1.31 4.13 -6.66
C ASN A 118 1.43 3.04 -7.74
N LYS A 119 1.87 3.39 -8.94
CA LYS A 119 2.00 2.41 -10.03
C LYS A 119 3.16 1.42 -9.83
N ALA A 120 4.23 1.83 -9.16
CA ALA A 120 5.31 0.91 -8.79
C ALA A 120 4.82 -0.15 -7.78
N ILE A 121 4.00 0.23 -6.81
CA ILE A 121 3.39 -0.69 -5.84
C ILE A 121 2.45 -1.68 -6.55
N VAL A 122 1.56 -1.17 -7.42
CA VAL A 122 0.65 -2.03 -8.19
C VAL A 122 1.43 -3.05 -9.02
N ALA A 123 2.48 -2.60 -9.73
CA ALA A 123 3.33 -3.49 -10.52
C ALA A 123 4.12 -4.50 -9.67
N ALA A 124 4.51 -4.13 -8.45
CA ALA A 124 5.19 -5.04 -7.52
C ALA A 124 4.24 -6.12 -7.01
N LEU A 125 3.01 -5.76 -6.65
CA LEU A 125 1.95 -6.71 -6.26
C LEU A 125 1.58 -7.66 -7.39
N ASP A 126 1.45 -7.16 -8.61
CA ASP A 126 1.17 -7.99 -9.80
C ASP A 126 2.25 -9.05 -10.04
N ARG A 127 3.54 -8.69 -9.88
CA ARG A 127 4.66 -9.64 -10.02
C ARG A 127 4.63 -10.80 -9.04
N ILE A 128 4.05 -10.61 -7.85
CA ILE A 128 3.88 -11.66 -6.85
C ILE A 128 2.49 -12.30 -6.88
N GLY A 129 1.72 -12.05 -7.95
CA GLY A 129 0.42 -12.67 -8.20
C GLY A 129 -0.76 -12.05 -7.45
N ALA A 130 -0.58 -10.93 -6.77
CA ALA A 130 -1.67 -10.23 -6.09
C ALA A 130 -2.37 -9.24 -7.04
N ARG A 131 -3.71 -9.24 -7.04
CA ARG A 131 -4.50 -8.30 -7.85
C ARG A 131 -4.61 -6.96 -7.12
N ALA A 132 -4.20 -5.88 -7.76
CA ALA A 132 -4.22 -4.55 -7.15
C ALA A 132 -4.73 -3.47 -8.11
N CYS A 133 -5.47 -2.51 -7.57
CA CYS A 133 -5.91 -1.30 -8.26
C CYS A 133 -5.37 -0.09 -7.52
N GLY A 134 -4.67 0.79 -8.23
CA GLY A 134 -4.09 2.00 -7.64
C GLY A 134 -5.01 3.20 -7.79
N LEU A 135 -5.44 3.75 -6.65
CA LEU A 135 -6.25 4.95 -6.55
C LEU A 135 -5.48 6.11 -5.91
N SER A 136 -5.94 7.32 -6.18
CA SER A 136 -5.58 8.55 -5.46
C SER A 136 -6.80 9.15 -4.77
N GLY A 137 -6.63 10.12 -3.91
CA GLY A 137 -7.76 10.81 -3.27
C GLY A 137 -8.67 11.58 -4.24
N ARG A 138 -8.22 11.83 -5.48
CA ARG A 138 -9.00 12.53 -6.54
C ARG A 138 -9.95 11.60 -7.30
N ASP A 139 -9.61 10.30 -7.36
CA ASP A 139 -10.37 9.35 -8.17
C ASP A 139 -11.79 9.18 -7.61
N GLY A 140 -12.79 9.34 -8.47
CA GLY A 140 -14.20 9.26 -8.10
C GLY A 140 -14.64 10.23 -7.01
N GLY A 141 -13.85 11.26 -6.69
CA GLY A 141 -14.13 12.17 -5.59
C GLY A 141 -13.96 11.51 -4.21
N LEU A 142 -13.06 10.52 -4.10
CA LEU A 142 -12.79 9.77 -2.87
C LEU A 142 -12.49 10.69 -1.68
N ILE A 143 -11.68 11.74 -1.89
CA ILE A 143 -11.35 12.73 -0.86
C ILE A 143 -11.66 14.13 -1.37
N THR A 144 -12.46 14.88 -0.62
CA THR A 144 -12.66 16.31 -0.82
C THR A 144 -11.97 17.08 0.31
N ALA A 145 -11.24 18.12 -0.04
CA ALA A 145 -10.53 18.96 0.92
C ALA A 145 -10.85 20.44 0.67
N ARG A 146 -10.67 21.24 1.70
CA ARG A 146 -10.61 22.72 1.61
C ARG A 146 -9.19 23.17 1.94
N GLN A 147 -8.77 24.31 1.41
CA GLN A 147 -7.49 24.91 1.77
C GLN A 147 -7.37 25.05 3.30
N ARG A 148 -6.24 24.58 3.84
CA ARG A 148 -6.00 24.54 5.28
C ARG A 148 -5.59 25.92 5.80
N ASP A 149 -4.59 26.51 5.16
CA ASP A 149 -4.01 27.79 5.50
C ASP A 149 -3.43 28.41 4.21
N LYS A 150 -3.64 29.72 4.04
CA LYS A 150 -3.10 30.43 2.87
C LYS A 150 -1.56 30.45 2.86
N ALA A 151 -0.92 30.50 4.03
CA ALA A 151 0.54 30.46 4.16
C ALA A 151 1.14 29.13 3.68
N LEU A 152 0.40 28.03 3.80
CA LEU A 152 0.82 26.71 3.32
C LEU A 152 0.51 26.45 1.85
N GLY A 153 -0.13 27.39 1.15
CA GLY A 153 -0.53 27.24 -0.24
C GLY A 153 -1.64 26.20 -0.43
N LEU A 154 -1.41 25.21 -1.31
CA LEU A 154 -2.38 24.20 -1.73
C LEU A 154 -2.41 22.97 -0.78
N VAL A 155 -2.16 23.19 0.49
CA VAL A 155 -2.34 22.15 1.52
C VAL A 155 -3.81 22.11 1.94
N GLY A 156 -4.41 20.92 1.91
CA GLY A 156 -5.82 20.69 2.20
C GLY A 156 -6.10 20.11 3.57
N SER A 157 -7.23 20.53 4.17
CA SER A 157 -7.88 19.82 5.25
C SER A 157 -9.05 19.01 4.69
N ILE A 158 -9.10 17.70 4.97
CA ILE A 158 -10.15 16.81 4.48
C ILE A 158 -11.50 17.24 5.06
N THR A 159 -12.50 17.40 4.20
CA THR A 159 -13.87 17.77 4.58
C THR A 159 -14.89 16.68 4.30
N LYS A 160 -14.61 15.80 3.34
CA LYS A 160 -15.48 14.67 2.98
C LYS A 160 -14.63 13.51 2.45
N VAL A 161 -15.09 12.30 2.75
CA VAL A 161 -14.58 11.05 2.15
C VAL A 161 -15.76 10.28 1.58
N ASP A 162 -15.64 9.88 0.30
CA ASP A 162 -16.63 9.04 -0.38
C ASP A 162 -15.97 7.73 -0.82
N PRO A 163 -16.16 6.62 -0.08
CA PRO A 163 -15.45 5.38 -0.33
C PRO A 163 -16.06 4.49 -1.42
N ARG A 164 -16.95 4.99 -2.26
CA ARG A 164 -17.67 4.15 -3.26
C ARG A 164 -16.70 3.49 -4.24
N GLU A 165 -15.77 4.25 -4.82
CA GLU A 165 -14.80 3.73 -5.77
C GLU A 165 -13.85 2.71 -5.10
N LEU A 166 -13.41 3.00 -3.88
CA LEU A 166 -12.60 2.07 -3.11
C LEU A 166 -13.34 0.73 -2.86
N ARG A 167 -14.62 0.77 -2.51
CA ARG A 167 -15.44 -0.43 -2.31
C ARG A 167 -15.61 -1.22 -3.59
N THR A 168 -15.80 -0.55 -4.72
CA THR A 168 -15.89 -1.18 -6.04
C THR A 168 -14.58 -1.89 -6.38
N CYS A 169 -13.44 -1.23 -6.21
CA CYS A 169 -12.13 -1.86 -6.44
C CYS A 169 -11.91 -3.09 -5.55
N LEU A 170 -12.29 -3.02 -4.27
CA LEU A 170 -12.16 -4.16 -3.34
C LEU A 170 -13.02 -5.37 -3.74
N LEU A 171 -14.14 -5.19 -4.41
CA LEU A 171 -14.94 -6.30 -4.95
C LEU A 171 -14.21 -7.01 -6.09
N TYR A 172 -13.60 -6.26 -7.00
CA TYR A 172 -12.90 -6.83 -8.17
C TYR A 172 -11.52 -7.41 -7.85
N THR A 173 -10.89 -7.01 -6.76
CA THR A 173 -9.57 -7.52 -6.36
C THR A 173 -9.65 -8.70 -5.37
N SER A 174 -10.86 -9.10 -4.95
CA SER A 174 -11.07 -10.15 -3.94
C SER A 174 -11.53 -11.50 -4.54
N ASP A 175 -11.68 -11.59 -5.88
CA ASP A 175 -12.08 -12.82 -6.60
C ASP A 175 -10.89 -13.55 -7.20
#